data_4b64e0264dc73112c8caf9a6a9da8bc1
#
_entry.id   4b64e0264dc73112c8caf9a6a9da8bc1
#
_cell.length_a   1.000
_cell.length_b   1.000
_cell.length_c   1.000
_cell.angle_alpha   90.00
_cell.angle_beta   90.00
_cell.angle_gamma   90.00
#
_symmetry.space_group_name_H-M   'P 1'
#
loop_
_entity.id
_entity.type
_entity.pdbx_description
1 polymer ?
#
loop_
_entity_poly.entity_id
_entity_poly.type
_entity_poly.pdbx_seq_one_letter_code
_entity_poly.pdbx_strand_id
1 'polypeptide(L)'
;IKLEADYLAHLTETGAQKKYPEMTDEIKERIDFELDTMKTMGFPGYFLIVQDFINAAKERGVAVGPGRGSAAGSAVAYCLGITDIDPIKYDLLFERFLNPDRISMPDIDVDFDDDGRGEVLRWVTDKYGQERVAHIITYGTMATKSAIKDVARVQKLPLAESNRLAKLVPDKIPDKKKVTLKDAIDYVPELKEAATYGDSIMKDTLKYAQMLEGNVRNT
;
A
#
# COMPACT_ATOMS: atom_id res chain seq x y z
N ILE A 1 20.35 8.01 -27.82
CA ILE A 1 19.99 8.27 -26.42
C ILE A 1 21.01 7.57 -25.54
N LYS A 2 21.88 8.32 -24.87
CA LYS A 2 23.02 7.76 -24.15
C LYS A 2 22.78 7.62 -22.64
N LEU A 3 21.77 8.29 -22.10
CA LEU A 3 21.47 8.34 -20.68
C LEU A 3 19.98 8.03 -20.41
N GLU A 4 19.69 7.41 -19.28
CA GLU A 4 18.32 7.11 -18.84
C GLU A 4 17.44 8.37 -18.76
N ALA A 5 18.02 9.49 -18.29
CA ALA A 5 17.32 10.77 -18.21
C ALA A 5 16.91 11.31 -19.59
N ASP A 6 17.77 11.19 -20.61
CA ASP A 6 17.45 11.63 -21.99
C ASP A 6 16.34 10.75 -22.58
N TYR A 7 16.35 9.46 -22.25
CA TYR A 7 15.32 8.53 -22.71
C TYR A 7 13.98 8.79 -22.03
N LEU A 8 13.99 9.04 -20.73
CA LEU A 8 12.79 9.43 -19.98
C LEU A 8 12.17 10.71 -20.57
N ALA A 9 12.98 11.73 -20.81
CA ALA A 9 12.52 12.98 -21.43
C ALA A 9 11.90 12.75 -22.79
N HIS A 10 12.55 11.98 -23.66
CA HIS A 10 12.03 11.64 -24.99
C HIS A 10 10.67 10.92 -24.94
N LEU A 11 10.52 9.93 -24.05
CA LEU A 11 9.27 9.21 -23.89
C LEU A 11 8.17 10.12 -23.31
N THR A 12 8.54 10.99 -22.37
CA THR A 12 7.62 11.98 -21.79
C THR A 12 7.12 12.95 -22.84
N GLU A 13 7.98 13.51 -23.68
CA GLU A 13 7.62 14.40 -24.79
C GLU A 13 6.68 13.69 -25.78
N THR A 14 7.00 12.46 -26.15
CA THR A 14 6.17 11.64 -27.03
C THR A 14 4.78 11.38 -26.44
N GLY A 15 4.71 11.12 -25.15
CA GLY A 15 3.46 10.93 -24.42
C GLY A 15 2.68 12.23 -24.26
N ALA A 16 3.37 13.33 -23.97
CA ALA A 16 2.77 14.64 -23.79
C ALA A 16 2.03 15.11 -25.08
N GLN A 17 2.61 14.89 -26.25
CA GLN A 17 1.96 15.20 -27.54
C GLN A 17 0.63 14.45 -27.72
N LYS A 18 0.47 13.27 -27.12
CA LYS A 18 -0.77 12.49 -27.17
C LYS A 18 -1.77 12.88 -26.12
N LYS A 19 -1.30 13.23 -24.91
CA LYS A 19 -2.13 13.50 -23.74
C LYS A 19 -2.57 14.95 -23.64
N TYR A 20 -1.76 15.89 -24.14
CA TYR A 20 -2.00 17.34 -24.17
C TYR A 20 -2.04 17.85 -25.62
N PRO A 21 -3.21 17.85 -26.29
CA PRO A 21 -3.34 18.34 -27.66
C PRO A 21 -2.93 19.81 -27.80
N GLU A 22 -3.15 20.61 -26.76
CA GLU A 22 -2.70 21.99 -26.64
C GLU A 22 -1.63 22.07 -25.56
N MET A 23 -0.36 22.13 -25.98
CA MET A 23 0.78 22.29 -25.08
C MET A 23 0.92 23.75 -24.68
N THR A 24 0.42 24.09 -23.49
CA THR A 24 0.60 25.43 -22.91
C THR A 24 1.99 25.57 -22.26
N ASP A 25 2.43 26.83 -22.06
CA ASP A 25 3.70 27.09 -21.37
C ASP A 25 3.66 26.52 -19.95
N GLU A 26 2.53 26.60 -19.25
CA GLU A 26 2.34 26.02 -17.91
C GLU A 26 2.57 24.49 -17.90
N ILE A 27 2.00 23.77 -18.86
CA ILE A 27 2.18 22.31 -18.98
C ILE A 27 3.65 21.98 -19.22
N LYS A 28 4.29 22.73 -20.11
CA LYS A 28 5.69 22.53 -20.44
C LYS A 28 6.61 22.79 -19.25
N GLU A 29 6.44 23.94 -18.57
CA GLU A 29 7.20 24.28 -17.37
C GLU A 29 7.04 23.22 -16.28
N ARG A 30 5.83 22.69 -16.09
CA ARG A 30 5.56 21.61 -15.15
C ARG A 30 6.31 20.31 -15.50
N ILE A 31 6.27 19.90 -16.75
CA ILE A 31 6.97 18.69 -17.24
C ILE A 31 8.49 18.87 -17.10
N ASP A 32 9.03 20.02 -17.50
CA ASP A 32 10.47 20.31 -17.42
C ASP A 32 10.95 20.30 -15.96
N PHE A 33 10.19 20.91 -15.04
CA PHE A 33 10.46 20.89 -13.62
C PHE A 33 10.46 19.48 -13.03
N GLU A 34 9.47 18.66 -13.37
CA GLU A 34 9.40 17.28 -12.89
C GLU A 34 10.55 16.41 -13.42
N LEU A 35 10.89 16.53 -14.72
CA LEU A 35 12.01 15.81 -15.33
C LEU A 35 13.37 16.21 -14.69
N ASP A 36 13.57 17.48 -14.44
CA ASP A 36 14.80 17.95 -13.78
C ASP A 36 14.88 17.43 -12.33
N THR A 37 13.79 17.46 -11.61
CA THR A 37 13.69 16.90 -10.26
C THR A 37 14.00 15.40 -10.25
N MET A 38 13.37 14.61 -11.14
CA MET A 38 13.62 13.16 -11.26
C MET A 38 15.08 12.87 -11.60
N LYS A 39 15.68 13.65 -12.51
CA LYS A 39 17.07 13.54 -12.90
C LYS A 39 18.03 13.86 -11.74
N THR A 40 17.78 14.96 -11.02
CA THR A 40 18.60 15.41 -9.90
C THR A 40 18.55 14.40 -8.74
N MET A 41 17.39 13.80 -8.49
CA MET A 41 17.20 12.78 -7.46
C MET A 41 17.69 11.38 -7.89
N GLY A 42 18.07 11.18 -9.16
CA GLY A 42 18.63 9.91 -9.64
C GLY A 42 17.60 8.81 -9.94
N PHE A 43 16.34 9.17 -10.21
CA PHE A 43 15.24 8.23 -10.42
C PHE A 43 14.79 7.97 -11.87
N PRO A 44 15.43 8.46 -12.95
CA PRO A 44 14.95 8.20 -14.31
C PRO A 44 14.77 6.71 -14.62
N GLY A 45 15.73 5.86 -14.21
CA GLY A 45 15.65 4.41 -14.41
C GLY A 45 14.45 3.77 -13.70
N TYR A 46 14.09 4.26 -12.51
CA TYR A 46 12.91 3.77 -11.80
C TYR A 46 11.62 4.01 -12.60
N PHE A 47 11.41 5.22 -13.12
CA PHE A 47 10.24 5.54 -13.95
C PHE A 47 10.20 4.74 -15.24
N LEU A 48 11.35 4.53 -15.88
CA LEU A 48 11.45 3.70 -17.08
C LEU A 48 11.06 2.25 -16.81
N ILE A 49 11.48 1.66 -15.70
CA ILE A 49 11.11 0.29 -15.30
C ILE A 49 9.60 0.20 -15.02
N VAL A 50 9.03 1.18 -14.30
CA VAL A 50 7.59 1.19 -14.01
C VAL A 50 6.77 1.30 -15.29
N GLN A 51 7.13 2.21 -16.19
CA GLN A 51 6.48 2.34 -17.51
C GLN A 51 6.56 1.04 -18.29
N ASP A 52 7.71 0.39 -18.30
CA ASP A 52 7.98 -0.81 -19.09
C ASP A 52 7.07 -1.97 -18.66
N PHE A 53 6.95 -2.25 -17.37
CA PHE A 53 6.07 -3.35 -16.95
C PHE A 53 4.58 -3.01 -17.08
N ILE A 54 4.20 -1.73 -16.96
CA ILE A 54 2.81 -1.30 -17.22
C ILE A 54 2.46 -1.49 -18.69
N ASN A 55 3.35 -1.11 -19.61
CA ASN A 55 3.14 -1.33 -21.02
C ASN A 55 3.09 -2.82 -21.36
N ALA A 56 3.99 -3.62 -20.78
CA ALA A 56 4.00 -5.06 -20.95
C ALA A 56 2.70 -5.73 -20.45
N ALA A 57 2.11 -5.24 -19.37
CA ALA A 57 0.80 -5.68 -18.90
C ALA A 57 -0.31 -5.34 -19.89
N LYS A 58 -0.37 -4.09 -20.36
CA LYS A 58 -1.36 -3.62 -21.33
C LYS A 58 -1.27 -4.39 -22.67
N GLU A 59 -0.06 -4.66 -23.17
CA GLU A 59 0.16 -5.45 -24.37
C GLU A 59 -0.31 -6.92 -24.26
N ARG A 60 -0.35 -7.46 -23.04
CA ARG A 60 -0.86 -8.80 -22.71
C ARG A 60 -2.34 -8.83 -22.40
N GLY A 61 -3.02 -7.69 -22.52
CA GLY A 61 -4.45 -7.59 -22.21
C GLY A 61 -4.76 -7.62 -20.71
N VAL A 62 -3.76 -7.44 -19.85
CA VAL A 62 -3.93 -7.32 -18.39
C VAL A 62 -4.40 -5.90 -18.09
N ALA A 63 -5.55 -5.77 -17.45
CA ALA A 63 -6.08 -4.47 -17.05
C ALA A 63 -5.19 -3.84 -15.97
N VAL A 64 -4.89 -2.55 -16.15
CA VAL A 64 -4.08 -1.75 -15.23
C VAL A 64 -4.94 -0.62 -14.69
N GLY A 65 -4.91 -0.42 -13.38
CA GLY A 65 -5.64 0.66 -12.72
C GLY A 65 -5.14 2.06 -13.14
N PRO A 66 -5.97 3.10 -12.98
CA PRO A 66 -5.65 4.47 -13.45
C PRO A 66 -4.52 5.15 -12.64
N GLY A 67 -3.99 4.48 -11.65
CA GLY A 67 -3.04 5.00 -10.69
C GLY A 67 -3.70 5.43 -9.39
N ARG A 68 -2.93 5.40 -8.32
CA ARG A 68 -3.36 5.78 -6.96
C ARG A 68 -2.20 6.38 -6.17
N GLY A 69 -2.48 6.87 -4.98
CA GLY A 69 -1.46 7.47 -4.11
C GLY A 69 -0.92 8.78 -4.65
N SER A 70 0.33 9.09 -4.30
CA SER A 70 0.97 10.35 -4.63
C SER A 70 1.44 10.44 -6.09
N ALA A 71 1.66 9.31 -6.75
CA ALA A 71 2.12 9.27 -8.16
C ALA A 71 1.14 9.93 -9.14
N ALA A 72 -0.16 9.99 -8.78
CA ALA A 72 -1.18 10.70 -9.55
C ALA A 72 -0.90 12.22 -9.67
N GLY A 73 -0.03 12.78 -8.83
CA GLY A 73 0.40 14.19 -8.89
C GLY A 73 1.48 14.49 -9.92
N SER A 74 1.98 13.48 -10.67
CA SER A 74 3.07 13.67 -11.64
C SER A 74 2.54 13.75 -13.08
N ALA A 75 2.83 14.87 -13.77
CA ALA A 75 2.56 15.06 -15.19
C ALA A 75 3.44 14.15 -16.06
N VAL A 76 4.68 13.89 -15.65
CA VAL A 76 5.57 12.92 -16.30
C VAL A 76 4.97 11.51 -16.24
N ALA A 77 4.51 11.06 -15.05
CA ALA A 77 3.86 9.76 -14.91
C ALA A 77 2.60 9.64 -15.78
N TYR A 78 1.82 10.71 -15.90
CA TYR A 78 0.66 10.77 -16.79
C TYR A 78 1.07 10.68 -18.27
N CYS A 79 2.07 11.43 -18.71
CA CYS A 79 2.59 11.38 -20.07
C CYS A 79 3.15 9.98 -20.43
N LEU A 80 3.81 9.33 -19.50
CA LEU A 80 4.36 7.98 -19.67
C LEU A 80 3.27 6.87 -19.66
N GLY A 81 2.03 7.20 -19.33
CA GLY A 81 0.94 6.21 -19.19
C GLY A 81 1.08 5.33 -17.95
N ILE A 82 1.86 5.76 -16.95
CA ILE A 82 1.94 5.15 -15.62
C ILE A 82 0.64 5.43 -14.87
N THR A 83 0.11 6.64 -15.00
CA THR A 83 -1.21 7.03 -14.47
C THR A 83 -2.12 7.51 -15.60
N ASP A 84 -3.42 7.41 -15.38
CA ASP A 84 -4.45 7.93 -16.31
C ASP A 84 -5.19 9.14 -15.73
N ILE A 85 -4.64 9.73 -14.66
CA ILE A 85 -5.16 10.93 -14.01
C ILE A 85 -4.30 12.12 -14.41
N ASP A 86 -4.91 13.14 -15.02
CA ASP A 86 -4.24 14.38 -15.39
C ASP A 86 -4.04 15.27 -14.15
N PRO A 87 -2.80 15.43 -13.65
CA PRO A 87 -2.56 16.20 -12.44
C PRO A 87 -2.79 17.69 -12.61
N ILE A 88 -2.68 18.23 -13.82
CA ILE A 88 -2.88 19.65 -14.09
C ILE A 88 -4.36 19.95 -14.05
N LYS A 89 -5.18 19.14 -14.70
CA LYS A 89 -6.64 19.27 -14.70
C LYS A 89 -7.25 19.23 -13.29
N TYR A 90 -6.66 18.43 -12.39
CA TYR A 90 -7.16 18.25 -11.02
C TYR A 90 -6.35 19.00 -9.97
N ASP A 91 -5.45 19.90 -10.37
CA ASP A 91 -4.61 20.71 -9.49
C ASP A 91 -3.86 19.87 -8.42
N LEU A 92 -3.25 18.77 -8.86
CA LEU A 92 -2.50 17.87 -7.98
C LEU A 92 -1.04 18.32 -7.85
N LEU A 93 -0.55 18.32 -6.61
CA LEU A 93 0.81 18.77 -6.30
C LEU A 93 1.82 17.64 -6.50
N PHE A 94 2.85 17.91 -7.33
CA PHE A 94 3.99 17.00 -7.55
C PHE A 94 4.86 16.83 -6.31
N GLU A 95 5.00 17.86 -5.51
CA GLU A 95 5.83 17.87 -4.29
C GLU A 95 5.33 16.89 -3.22
N ARG A 96 4.08 16.44 -3.31
CA ARG A 96 3.56 15.36 -2.47
C ARG A 96 4.09 13.99 -2.89
N PHE A 97 4.52 13.84 -4.14
CA PHE A 97 5.08 12.63 -4.70
C PHE A 97 6.61 12.63 -4.62
N LEU A 98 7.26 13.65 -5.17
CA LEU A 98 8.70 13.83 -5.09
C LEU A 98 9.02 15.24 -4.58
N ASN A 99 9.84 15.29 -3.54
CA ASN A 99 10.31 16.55 -2.96
C ASN A 99 11.83 16.47 -2.78
N PRO A 100 12.61 17.35 -3.42
CA PRO A 100 14.07 17.37 -3.30
C PRO A 100 14.57 17.57 -1.85
N ASP A 101 13.78 18.25 -1.01
CA ASP A 101 14.10 18.47 0.40
C ASP A 101 13.87 17.23 1.28
N ARG A 102 13.16 16.22 0.75
CA ARG A 102 12.87 14.98 1.44
C ARG A 102 13.43 13.81 0.63
N ILE A 103 14.65 13.40 0.93
CA ILE A 103 15.30 12.27 0.26
C ILE A 103 14.58 10.96 0.66
N SER A 104 13.60 10.56 -0.13
CA SER A 104 12.96 9.25 -0.05
C SER A 104 12.80 8.68 -1.45
N MET A 105 12.97 7.37 -1.59
CA MET A 105 12.62 6.70 -2.85
C MET A 105 11.13 6.92 -3.17
N PRO A 106 10.79 7.23 -4.43
CA PRO A 106 9.40 7.27 -4.84
C PRO A 106 8.77 5.89 -4.71
N ASP A 107 7.50 5.86 -4.33
CA ASP A 107 6.68 4.65 -4.25
C ASP A 107 5.51 4.81 -5.22
N ILE A 108 5.49 3.97 -6.26
CA ILE A 108 4.42 3.94 -7.26
C ILE A 108 3.62 2.67 -7.05
N ASP A 109 2.43 2.83 -6.54
CA ASP A 109 1.45 1.75 -6.43
C ASP A 109 0.78 1.50 -7.78
N VAL A 110 0.84 0.27 -8.27
CA VAL A 110 0.19 -0.14 -9.52
C VAL A 110 -0.77 -1.29 -9.23
N ASP A 111 -2.02 -1.11 -9.62
CA ASP A 111 -3.05 -2.14 -9.50
C ASP A 111 -3.19 -2.89 -10.84
N PHE A 112 -3.12 -4.21 -10.79
CA PHE A 112 -3.41 -5.09 -11.91
C PHE A 112 -4.66 -5.91 -11.62
N ASP A 113 -5.34 -6.37 -12.67
CA ASP A 113 -6.39 -7.34 -12.48
C ASP A 113 -5.83 -8.63 -11.87
N ASP A 114 -6.66 -9.30 -11.06
CA ASP A 114 -6.23 -10.44 -10.23
C ASP A 114 -5.82 -11.65 -11.08
N ASP A 115 -6.50 -11.87 -12.21
CA ASP A 115 -6.21 -13.00 -13.11
C ASP A 115 -4.89 -12.80 -13.85
N GLY A 116 -4.60 -11.59 -14.31
CA GLY A 116 -3.42 -11.26 -15.11
C GLY A 116 -2.16 -10.93 -14.31
N ARG A 117 -2.28 -10.59 -13.02
CA ARG A 117 -1.15 -10.16 -12.19
C ARG A 117 0.01 -11.16 -12.16
N GLY A 118 -0.29 -12.47 -12.11
CA GLY A 118 0.74 -13.51 -12.08
C GLY A 118 1.56 -13.57 -13.35
N GLU A 119 0.99 -13.23 -14.51
CA GLU A 119 1.70 -13.17 -15.79
C GLU A 119 2.66 -11.97 -15.83
N VAL A 120 2.22 -10.80 -15.36
CA VAL A 120 3.07 -9.61 -15.27
C VAL A 120 4.27 -9.86 -14.37
N LEU A 121 4.07 -10.48 -13.20
CA LEU A 121 5.16 -10.83 -12.28
C LEU A 121 6.18 -11.78 -12.90
N ARG A 122 5.74 -12.80 -13.63
CA ARG A 122 6.64 -13.69 -14.37
C ARG A 122 7.45 -12.92 -15.40
N TRP A 123 6.80 -12.08 -16.20
CA TRP A 123 7.45 -11.27 -17.22
C TRP A 123 8.53 -10.33 -16.63
N VAL A 124 8.21 -9.66 -15.52
CA VAL A 124 9.17 -8.78 -14.82
C VAL A 124 10.37 -9.59 -14.33
N THR A 125 10.12 -10.76 -13.75
CA THR A 125 11.17 -11.65 -13.23
C THR A 125 12.07 -12.17 -14.37
N ASP A 126 11.47 -12.57 -15.49
CA ASP A 126 12.21 -13.05 -16.67
C ASP A 126 13.06 -11.94 -17.31
N LYS A 127 12.52 -10.72 -17.37
CA LYS A 127 13.21 -9.58 -18.00
C LYS A 127 14.32 -9.01 -17.14
N TYR A 128 14.08 -8.82 -15.85
CA TYR A 128 15.01 -8.12 -14.93
C TYR A 128 15.89 -9.06 -14.10
N GLY A 129 15.55 -10.33 -14.03
CA GLY A 129 16.29 -11.37 -13.27
C GLY A 129 15.68 -11.67 -11.92
N GLN A 130 15.73 -12.94 -11.53
CA GLN A 130 15.14 -13.43 -10.27
C GLN A 130 15.78 -12.77 -9.04
N GLU A 131 17.07 -12.44 -9.10
CA GLU A 131 17.80 -11.79 -8.01
C GLU A 131 17.45 -10.29 -7.84
N ARG A 132 16.65 -9.71 -8.75
CA ARG A 132 16.27 -8.29 -8.75
C ARG A 132 14.79 -8.08 -8.52
N VAL A 133 14.02 -9.15 -8.42
CA VAL A 133 12.56 -9.10 -8.21
C VAL A 133 12.25 -9.91 -6.96
N ALA A 134 11.59 -9.28 -6.01
CA ALA A 134 11.22 -9.91 -4.76
C ALA A 134 9.82 -9.51 -4.32
N HIS A 135 9.11 -10.46 -3.71
CA HIS A 135 7.90 -10.15 -2.97
C HIS A 135 8.24 -9.65 -1.58
N ILE A 136 7.60 -8.55 -1.17
CA ILE A 136 7.67 -8.12 0.22
C ILE A 136 6.76 -9.03 1.03
N ILE A 137 7.35 -9.74 2.01
CA ILE A 137 6.57 -10.55 2.95
C ILE A 137 5.85 -9.62 3.91
N THR A 138 4.53 -9.72 3.96
CA THR A 138 3.69 -9.01 4.92
C THR A 138 3.06 -10.01 5.88
N TYR A 139 3.01 -9.66 7.16
CA TYR A 139 2.37 -10.49 8.17
C TYR A 139 1.08 -9.84 8.67
N GLY A 140 -0.01 -10.60 8.62
CA GLY A 140 -1.18 -10.30 9.44
C GLY A 140 -1.02 -10.94 10.82
N THR A 141 -0.92 -10.15 11.88
CA THR A 141 -0.91 -10.68 13.26
C THR A 141 -2.29 -10.63 13.89
N MET A 142 -2.54 -11.53 14.84
CA MET A 142 -3.80 -11.53 15.60
C MET A 142 -3.82 -10.34 16.55
N ALA A 143 -4.58 -9.31 16.18
CA ALA A 143 -4.82 -8.15 17.05
C ALA A 143 -5.80 -8.54 18.15
N THR A 144 -5.74 -7.84 19.31
CA THR A 144 -6.50 -8.13 20.54
C THR A 144 -7.98 -8.42 20.29
N LYS A 145 -8.70 -7.50 19.62
CA LYS A 145 -10.15 -7.66 19.34
C LYS A 145 -10.44 -8.80 18.37
N SER A 146 -9.53 -9.03 17.39
CA SER A 146 -9.65 -10.14 16.44
C SER A 146 -9.38 -11.48 17.09
N ALA A 147 -8.36 -11.56 17.96
CA ALA A 147 -8.05 -12.77 18.71
C ALA A 147 -9.26 -13.25 19.54
N ILE A 148 -9.93 -12.33 20.27
CA ILE A 148 -11.14 -12.66 21.01
C ILE A 148 -12.22 -13.24 20.08
N LYS A 149 -12.49 -12.59 18.94
CA LYS A 149 -13.54 -13.03 18.01
C LYS A 149 -13.22 -14.36 17.32
N ASP A 150 -11.96 -14.57 16.95
CA ASP A 150 -11.54 -15.82 16.29
C ASP A 150 -11.59 -17.00 17.26
N VAL A 151 -11.10 -16.82 18.49
CA VAL A 151 -11.17 -17.86 19.52
C VAL A 151 -12.61 -18.13 19.94
N ALA A 152 -13.42 -17.07 20.13
CA ALA A 152 -14.84 -17.20 20.47
C ALA A 152 -15.60 -18.04 19.43
N ARG A 153 -15.30 -17.84 18.13
CA ARG A 153 -15.90 -18.61 17.06
C ARG A 153 -15.54 -20.10 17.14
N VAL A 154 -14.28 -20.43 17.44
CA VAL A 154 -13.81 -21.82 17.60
C VAL A 154 -14.40 -22.46 18.83
N GLN A 155 -14.47 -21.70 19.95
CA GLN A 155 -15.07 -22.16 21.21
C GLN A 155 -16.60 -22.19 21.20
N LYS A 156 -17.22 -21.74 20.07
CA LYS A 156 -18.69 -21.66 19.91
C LYS A 156 -19.36 -20.73 20.94
N LEU A 157 -18.63 -19.72 21.41
CA LEU A 157 -19.22 -18.64 22.22
C LEU A 157 -20.21 -17.85 21.36
N PRO A 158 -21.41 -17.53 21.85
CA PRO A 158 -22.39 -16.76 21.08
C PRO A 158 -21.81 -15.44 20.54
N LEU A 159 -22.16 -15.08 19.29
CA LEU A 159 -21.66 -13.90 18.61
C LEU A 159 -21.90 -12.60 19.40
N ALA A 160 -23.05 -12.50 20.09
CA ALA A 160 -23.37 -11.35 20.94
C ALA A 160 -22.34 -11.18 22.05
N GLU A 161 -21.97 -12.27 22.76
CA GLU A 161 -20.99 -12.27 23.83
C GLU A 161 -19.58 -11.98 23.29
N SER A 162 -19.20 -12.59 22.17
CA SER A 162 -17.92 -12.30 21.48
C SER A 162 -17.79 -10.82 21.15
N ASN A 163 -18.85 -10.22 20.58
CA ASN A 163 -18.86 -8.80 20.26
C ASN A 163 -18.82 -7.91 21.52
N ARG A 164 -19.52 -8.31 22.58
CA ARG A 164 -19.50 -7.61 23.86
C ARG A 164 -18.09 -7.58 24.45
N LEU A 165 -17.43 -8.73 24.56
CA LEU A 165 -16.06 -8.83 25.08
C LEU A 165 -15.07 -8.01 24.23
N ALA A 166 -15.15 -8.09 22.91
CA ALA A 166 -14.28 -7.32 22.02
C ALA A 166 -14.49 -5.80 22.14
N LYS A 167 -15.73 -5.34 22.41
CA LYS A 167 -16.03 -3.91 22.63
C LYS A 167 -15.49 -3.38 23.95
N LEU A 168 -15.37 -4.24 24.98
CA LEU A 168 -14.81 -3.85 26.29
C LEU A 168 -13.30 -3.56 26.20
N VAL A 169 -12.60 -4.03 25.17
CA VAL A 169 -11.18 -3.74 24.99
C VAL A 169 -11.00 -2.27 24.58
N PRO A 170 -10.37 -1.43 25.43
CA PRO A 170 -10.17 -0.02 25.15
C PRO A 170 -9.15 0.17 24.04
N ASP A 171 -9.30 1.22 23.24
CA ASP A 171 -8.33 1.57 22.21
C ASP A 171 -7.04 2.18 22.79
N LYS A 172 -7.13 2.76 24.00
CA LYS A 172 -5.97 3.35 24.70
C LYS A 172 -6.09 3.08 26.21
N ILE A 173 -4.96 2.81 26.83
CA ILE A 173 -4.78 2.76 28.28
C ILE A 173 -3.67 3.78 28.63
N PRO A 174 -3.79 4.59 29.69
CA PRO A 174 -2.73 5.48 30.13
C PRO A 174 -1.39 4.75 30.24
N ASP A 175 -0.30 5.39 29.85
CA ASP A 175 1.08 4.88 29.90
C ASP A 175 1.39 3.64 29.03
N LYS A 176 0.44 3.21 28.18
CA LYS A 176 0.64 2.09 27.25
C LYS A 176 0.68 2.57 25.80
N LYS A 177 1.76 2.25 25.09
CA LYS A 177 1.88 2.52 23.64
C LYS A 177 0.97 1.62 22.80
N LYS A 178 0.75 0.39 23.25
CA LYS A 178 -0.10 -0.61 22.63
C LYS A 178 -0.87 -1.34 23.73
N VAL A 179 -2.17 -1.49 23.56
CA VAL A 179 -3.04 -2.21 24.50
C VAL A 179 -3.03 -3.70 24.13
N THR A 180 -2.62 -4.54 25.07
CA THR A 180 -2.73 -6.00 24.97
C THR A 180 -4.01 -6.49 25.64
N LEU A 181 -4.41 -7.74 25.36
CA LEU A 181 -5.57 -8.34 26.04
C LEU A 181 -5.32 -8.46 27.54
N LYS A 182 -4.10 -8.75 27.95
CA LYS A 182 -3.72 -8.78 29.36
C LYS A 182 -3.92 -7.41 30.00
N ASP A 183 -3.40 -6.35 29.37
CA ASP A 183 -3.59 -4.99 29.88
C ASP A 183 -5.08 -4.61 29.98
N ALA A 184 -5.87 -5.02 28.99
CA ALA A 184 -7.32 -4.77 28.98
C ALA A 184 -8.04 -5.52 30.11
N ILE A 185 -7.69 -6.77 30.38
CA ILE A 185 -8.26 -7.56 31.48
C ILE A 185 -7.89 -6.95 32.82
N ASP A 186 -6.65 -6.47 32.97
CA ASP A 186 -6.22 -5.86 34.24
C ASP A 186 -6.87 -4.48 34.47
N TYR A 187 -7.16 -3.74 33.39
CA TYR A 187 -7.67 -2.37 33.45
C TYR A 187 -9.20 -2.27 33.50
N VAL A 188 -9.92 -3.18 32.80
CA VAL A 188 -11.39 -3.13 32.64
C VAL A 188 -12.04 -4.14 33.60
N PRO A 189 -12.80 -3.69 34.63
CA PRO A 189 -13.41 -4.57 35.63
C PRO A 189 -14.28 -5.68 35.02
N GLU A 190 -15.08 -5.36 34.02
CA GLU A 190 -15.98 -6.31 33.34
C GLU A 190 -15.22 -7.40 32.58
N LEU A 191 -14.06 -7.09 31.97
CA LEU A 191 -13.18 -8.10 31.35
C LEU A 191 -12.53 -8.98 32.41
N LYS A 192 -12.11 -8.41 33.52
CA LYS A 192 -11.55 -9.15 34.64
C LYS A 192 -12.57 -10.09 35.26
N GLU A 193 -13.80 -9.63 35.43
CA GLU A 193 -14.91 -10.45 35.89
C GLU A 193 -15.19 -11.61 34.94
N ALA A 194 -15.28 -11.34 33.63
CA ALA A 194 -15.47 -12.36 32.61
C ALA A 194 -14.35 -13.40 32.61
N ALA A 195 -13.09 -12.98 32.76
CA ALA A 195 -11.92 -13.87 32.80
C ALA A 195 -11.85 -14.71 34.08
N THR A 196 -12.42 -14.21 35.21
CA THR A 196 -12.31 -14.85 36.53
C THR A 196 -13.55 -15.68 36.88
N TYR A 197 -14.75 -15.13 36.66
CA TYR A 197 -16.01 -15.68 37.10
C TYR A 197 -16.96 -16.07 35.96
N GLY A 198 -16.62 -15.79 34.69
CA GLY A 198 -17.38 -16.23 33.55
C GLY A 198 -17.51 -17.75 33.47
N ASP A 199 -18.39 -18.25 32.62
CA ASP A 199 -18.47 -19.69 32.32
C ASP A 199 -17.17 -20.24 31.75
N SER A 200 -17.06 -21.57 31.64
CA SER A 200 -15.82 -22.21 31.15
C SER A 200 -15.46 -21.78 29.71
N ILE A 201 -16.47 -21.61 28.85
CA ILE A 201 -16.24 -21.21 27.43
C ILE A 201 -15.71 -19.77 27.37
N MET A 202 -16.25 -18.86 28.15
CA MET A 202 -15.83 -17.47 28.22
C MET A 202 -14.40 -17.33 28.77
N LYS A 203 -14.09 -18.02 29.85
CA LYS A 203 -12.74 -18.07 30.43
C LYS A 203 -11.71 -18.64 29.48
N ASP A 204 -12.03 -19.76 28.84
CA ASP A 204 -11.15 -20.39 27.85
C ASP A 204 -10.98 -19.50 26.61
N THR A 205 -12.03 -18.80 26.19
CA THR A 205 -11.97 -17.84 25.09
C THR A 205 -10.96 -16.73 25.40
N LEU A 206 -11.04 -16.08 26.54
CA LEU A 206 -10.10 -15.01 26.92
C LEU A 206 -8.68 -15.53 27.13
N LYS A 207 -8.53 -16.70 27.75
CA LYS A 207 -7.23 -17.35 27.95
C LYS A 207 -6.53 -17.66 26.61
N TYR A 208 -7.22 -18.34 25.71
CA TYR A 208 -6.62 -18.69 24.41
C TYR A 208 -6.43 -17.47 23.52
N ALA A 209 -7.32 -16.49 23.56
CA ALA A 209 -7.15 -15.23 22.86
C ALA A 209 -5.88 -14.49 23.31
N GLN A 210 -5.58 -14.50 24.61
CA GLN A 210 -4.36 -13.91 25.16
C GLN A 210 -3.10 -14.66 24.71
N MET A 211 -3.16 -16.00 24.60
CA MET A 211 -2.03 -16.81 24.12
C MET A 211 -1.76 -16.63 22.63
N LEU A 212 -2.80 -16.37 21.83
CA LEU A 212 -2.70 -16.22 20.38
C LEU A 212 -2.48 -14.78 19.93
N GLU A 213 -2.73 -13.79 20.80
CA GLU A 213 -2.52 -12.39 20.50
C GLU A 213 -1.08 -12.13 20.06
N GLY A 214 -0.91 -11.42 18.94
CA GLY A 214 0.40 -11.08 18.37
C GLY A 214 1.03 -12.19 17.51
N ASN A 215 0.51 -13.40 17.52
CA ASN A 215 0.99 -14.46 16.64
C ASN A 215 0.62 -14.16 15.19
N VAL A 216 1.44 -14.63 14.26
CA VAL A 216 1.16 -14.53 12.82
C VAL A 216 -0.09 -15.35 12.50
N ARG A 217 -1.02 -14.70 11.80
CA ARG A 217 -2.27 -15.31 11.35
C ARG A 217 -2.20 -15.72 9.89
N ASN A 218 -1.62 -14.87 9.09
CA ASN A 218 -1.44 -15.05 7.65
C ASN A 218 -0.21 -14.28 7.16
N THR A 219 0.35 -14.74 6.08
CA THR A 219 1.47 -14.14 5.34
C THR A 219 1.03 -13.79 3.96
#